data_08040aed7ad8b9f950d1dbf45ec9f141
#
_entry.id   08040aed7ad8b9f950d1dbf45ec9f141
#
_cell.length_a   1.000
_cell.length_b   1.000
_cell.length_c   1.000
_cell.angle_alpha   90.00
_cell.angle_beta   90.00
_cell.angle_gamma   90.00
#
_symmetry.space_group_name_H-M   'P 1'
#
loop_
_entity.id
_entity.type
_entity.pdbx_description
1 polymer ?
#
loop_
_entity_poly.entity_id
_entity_poly.type
_entity_poly.pdbx_seq_one_letter_code
_entity_poly.pdbx_strand_id
1 'polypeptide(L)'
;MAEDAAGHARSNPRRLPPDPDLVEYFVIRLPDLSSSLTVARAMKSLVESSRIRILDLVGVVIDDLGQYDVTEPELVAALADLRGVDGEVGGVLSEDDIAIACHALPPRSSALILVAEDLWAQELADAARSGGGQIIGGERIPRHRLEQAARAREAMPPEGGE
;
A
#
# COMPACT_ATOMS: atom_id res chain seq x y z
N MET A 1 -17.03 16.21 -49.19
CA MET A 1 -17.53 16.31 -47.81
C MET A 1 -16.80 15.25 -47.01
N ALA A 2 -15.75 15.66 -46.37
CA ALA A 2 -14.98 14.82 -45.45
C ALA A 2 -15.22 15.39 -44.07
N GLU A 3 -15.95 14.66 -43.24
CA GLU A 3 -16.15 14.98 -41.82
C GLU A 3 -14.96 14.52 -41.02
N ASP A 4 -14.35 15.49 -40.45
CA ASP A 4 -13.20 15.47 -39.58
C ASP A 4 -13.59 14.81 -38.25
N ALA A 5 -13.24 13.55 -38.06
CA ALA A 5 -13.34 12.86 -36.78
C ALA A 5 -12.09 13.19 -35.96
N ALA A 6 -12.07 14.41 -35.41
CA ALA A 6 -11.10 14.79 -34.40
C ALA A 6 -11.30 13.95 -33.14
N GLY A 7 -10.57 12.83 -33.07
CA GLY A 7 -10.43 12.04 -31.86
C GLY A 7 -9.86 12.92 -30.74
N HIS A 8 -10.70 13.25 -29.78
CA HIS A 8 -10.26 13.86 -28.54
C HIS A 8 -9.38 12.84 -27.79
N ALA A 9 -8.10 12.89 -28.05
CA ALA A 9 -7.12 12.32 -27.14
C ALA A 9 -7.31 13.09 -25.81
N ARG A 10 -7.96 12.45 -24.86
CA ARG A 10 -8.01 12.94 -23.47
C ARG A 10 -6.57 13.00 -23.00
N SER A 11 -6.00 14.19 -22.98
CA SER A 11 -4.72 14.46 -22.36
C SER A 11 -4.81 14.01 -20.92
N ASN A 12 -4.11 12.93 -20.62
CA ASN A 12 -3.94 12.45 -19.24
C ASN A 12 -3.37 13.63 -18.45
N PRO A 13 -4.07 14.16 -17.44
CA PRO A 13 -3.51 15.24 -16.63
C PRO A 13 -2.18 14.72 -16.09
N ARG A 14 -1.10 15.48 -16.29
CA ARG A 14 0.24 15.14 -15.77
C ARG A 14 0.07 14.78 -14.32
N ARG A 15 0.24 13.50 -13.99
CA ARG A 15 0.13 13.04 -12.61
C ARG A 15 1.21 13.76 -11.81
N LEU A 16 0.77 14.44 -10.76
CA LEU A 16 1.69 15.02 -9.79
C LEU A 16 2.62 13.92 -9.25
N PRO A 17 3.90 14.23 -8.98
CA PRO A 17 4.78 13.29 -8.32
C PRO A 17 4.15 12.83 -7.00
N PRO A 18 4.47 11.60 -6.53
CA PRO A 18 4.02 11.12 -5.24
C PRO A 18 4.43 12.08 -4.11
N ASP A 19 3.54 12.27 -3.15
CA ASP A 19 3.83 13.04 -1.96
C ASP A 19 4.66 12.19 -0.98
N PRO A 20 5.94 12.52 -0.72
CA PRO A 20 6.81 11.70 0.11
C PRO A 20 6.31 11.54 1.54
N ASP A 21 5.50 12.47 2.04
CA ASP A 21 4.93 12.40 3.38
C ASP A 21 3.80 11.35 3.48
N LEU A 22 3.31 10.84 2.35
CA LEU A 22 2.16 9.93 2.23
C LEU A 22 2.51 8.57 1.65
N VAL A 23 3.78 8.31 1.35
CA VAL A 23 4.20 7.02 0.78
C VAL A 23 4.51 6.04 1.90
N GLU A 24 3.83 4.90 1.85
CA GLU A 24 4.00 3.81 2.80
C GLU A 24 4.38 2.50 2.09
N TYR A 25 4.99 1.62 2.85
CA TYR A 25 5.46 0.32 2.45
C TYR A 25 4.76 -0.77 3.27
N PHE A 26 4.19 -1.77 2.59
CA PHE A 26 3.44 -2.85 3.20
C PHE A 26 3.99 -4.21 2.80
N VAL A 27 4.14 -5.11 3.75
CA VAL A 27 4.40 -6.53 3.51
C VAL A 27 3.16 -7.31 3.88
N ILE A 28 2.52 -7.93 2.89
CA ILE A 28 1.28 -8.69 3.05
C ILE A 28 1.62 -10.16 2.91
N ARG A 29 1.79 -10.86 4.05
CA ARG A 29 2.09 -12.30 4.04
C ARG A 29 0.86 -13.11 3.62
N LEU A 30 1.07 -14.06 2.73
CA LEU A 30 0.09 -14.98 2.19
C LEU A 30 0.59 -16.43 2.29
N PRO A 31 -0.29 -17.44 2.32
CA PRO A 31 0.12 -18.85 2.22
C PRO A 31 0.87 -19.12 0.92
N ASP A 32 0.38 -18.58 -0.18
CA ASP A 32 0.96 -18.63 -1.52
C ASP A 32 0.45 -17.45 -2.36
N LEU A 33 1.09 -17.18 -3.51
CA LEU A 33 0.70 -16.06 -4.36
C LEU A 33 -0.66 -16.27 -5.06
N SER A 34 -1.14 -17.50 -5.19
CA SER A 34 -2.47 -17.76 -5.76
C SER A 34 -3.59 -17.28 -4.82
N SER A 35 -3.31 -17.16 -3.53
CA SER A 35 -4.21 -16.62 -2.50
C SER A 35 -4.36 -15.10 -2.55
N SER A 36 -3.64 -14.41 -3.45
CA SER A 36 -3.63 -12.94 -3.50
C SER A 36 -4.85 -12.32 -4.18
N LEU A 37 -5.76 -13.11 -4.78
CA LEU A 37 -6.93 -12.58 -5.52
C LEU A 37 -7.80 -11.62 -4.69
N THR A 38 -8.09 -11.96 -3.44
CA THR A 38 -8.90 -11.11 -2.55
C THR A 38 -8.17 -9.81 -2.21
N VAL A 39 -6.86 -9.88 -2.01
CA VAL A 39 -6.01 -8.71 -1.78
C VAL A 39 -5.97 -7.82 -3.03
N ALA A 40 -5.82 -8.42 -4.21
CA ALA A 40 -5.82 -7.69 -5.48
C ALA A 40 -7.14 -6.92 -5.69
N ARG A 41 -8.28 -7.55 -5.42
CA ARG A 41 -9.60 -6.90 -5.51
C ARG A 41 -9.74 -5.75 -4.50
N ALA A 42 -9.23 -5.92 -3.28
CA ALA A 42 -9.23 -4.85 -2.29
C ALA A 42 -8.35 -3.68 -2.72
N MET A 43 -7.14 -3.94 -3.22
CA MET A 43 -6.25 -2.91 -3.77
C MET A 43 -6.90 -2.15 -4.92
N LYS A 44 -7.52 -2.88 -5.87
CA LYS A 44 -8.26 -2.26 -6.98
C LYS A 44 -9.36 -1.32 -6.50
N SER A 45 -10.17 -1.75 -5.55
CA SER A 45 -11.23 -0.92 -4.95
C SER A 45 -10.67 0.34 -4.29
N LEU A 46 -9.55 0.23 -3.59
CA LEU A 46 -8.89 1.39 -2.96
C LEU A 46 -8.36 2.38 -3.99
N VAL A 47 -7.82 1.90 -5.11
CA VAL A 47 -7.36 2.76 -6.22
C VAL A 47 -8.54 3.42 -6.92
N GLU A 48 -9.59 2.66 -7.26
CA GLU A 48 -10.79 3.17 -7.94
C GLU A 48 -11.53 4.22 -7.09
N SER A 49 -11.50 4.09 -5.77
CA SER A 49 -12.06 5.06 -4.83
C SER A 49 -11.09 6.21 -4.48
N SER A 50 -9.96 6.32 -5.15
CA SER A 50 -8.93 7.35 -4.92
C SER A 50 -8.43 7.42 -3.48
N ARG A 51 -8.39 6.30 -2.78
CA ARG A 51 -7.88 6.21 -1.41
C ARG A 51 -6.37 5.95 -1.37
N ILE A 52 -5.87 5.21 -2.34
CA ILE A 52 -4.44 4.96 -2.52
C ILE A 52 -4.04 5.10 -3.99
N ARG A 53 -2.76 5.32 -4.21
CA ARG A 53 -2.10 5.14 -5.51
C ARG A 53 -0.99 4.11 -5.34
N ILE A 54 -1.04 3.02 -6.11
CA ILE A 54 0.01 2.01 -6.11
C ILE A 54 1.22 2.58 -6.85
N LEU A 55 2.37 2.60 -6.19
CA LEU A 55 3.62 3.08 -6.77
C LEU A 55 4.52 1.93 -7.21
N ASP A 56 4.53 0.84 -6.45
CA ASP A 56 5.28 -0.37 -6.77
C ASP A 56 4.64 -1.60 -6.12
N LEU A 57 4.79 -2.75 -6.74
CA LEU A 57 4.24 -4.02 -6.24
C LEU A 57 5.08 -5.17 -6.76
N VAL A 58 5.50 -6.05 -5.88
CA VAL A 58 6.15 -7.33 -6.24
C VAL A 58 5.58 -8.48 -5.43
N GLY A 59 5.59 -9.67 -6.01
CA GLY A 59 5.36 -10.92 -5.30
C GLY A 59 6.67 -11.56 -4.89
N VAL A 60 6.73 -12.18 -3.72
CA VAL A 60 7.89 -12.95 -3.27
C VAL A 60 7.46 -14.32 -2.75
N VAL A 61 8.29 -15.31 -2.99
CA VAL A 61 8.10 -16.68 -2.51
C VAL A 61 9.34 -17.06 -1.73
N ILE A 62 9.17 -17.53 -0.49
CA ILE A 62 10.24 -17.96 0.40
C ILE A 62 10.22 -19.50 0.43
N ASP A 63 11.34 -20.13 0.09
CA ASP A 63 11.48 -21.57 0.12
C ASP A 63 11.69 -22.12 1.56
N ASP A 64 11.92 -23.42 1.68
CA ASP A 64 12.16 -24.10 2.96
C ASP A 64 13.54 -23.79 3.57
N LEU A 65 14.46 -23.27 2.79
CA LEU A 65 15.80 -22.84 3.21
C LEU A 65 15.86 -21.35 3.55
N GLY A 66 14.73 -20.61 3.37
CA GLY A 66 14.68 -19.16 3.59
C GLY A 66 15.23 -18.34 2.43
N GLN A 67 15.48 -18.97 1.27
CA GLN A 67 15.81 -18.24 0.04
C GLN A 67 14.53 -17.71 -0.59
N TYR A 68 14.62 -16.60 -1.29
CA TYR A 68 13.46 -15.97 -1.90
C TYR A 68 13.62 -15.76 -3.40
N ASP A 69 12.50 -15.88 -4.10
CA ASP A 69 12.34 -15.50 -5.50
C ASP A 69 11.36 -14.34 -5.63
N VAL A 70 11.70 -13.37 -6.47
CA VAL A 70 10.86 -12.23 -6.76
C VAL A 70 10.07 -12.50 -8.04
N THR A 71 8.78 -12.19 -7.99
CA THR A 71 7.87 -12.36 -9.12
C THR A 71 7.18 -11.05 -9.43
N GLU A 72 7.27 -10.60 -10.68
CA GLU A 72 6.54 -9.43 -11.15
C GLU A 72 5.02 -9.67 -11.11
N PRO A 73 4.20 -8.64 -10.81
CA PRO A 73 2.76 -8.78 -10.67
C PRO A 73 2.07 -9.36 -11.92
N GLU A 74 2.58 -9.04 -13.11
CA GLU A 74 2.05 -9.51 -14.38
C GLU A 74 2.14 -11.01 -14.54
N LEU A 75 3.07 -11.65 -13.86
CA LEU A 75 3.26 -13.12 -13.87
C LEU A 75 2.39 -13.83 -12.84
N VAL A 76 1.74 -13.10 -11.94
CA VAL A 76 0.84 -13.66 -10.93
C VAL A 76 -0.61 -13.56 -11.43
N ALA A 77 -1.19 -14.69 -11.82
CA ALA A 77 -2.55 -14.72 -12.37
C ALA A 77 -3.61 -14.09 -11.43
N ALA A 78 -3.45 -14.26 -10.12
CA ALA A 78 -4.35 -13.70 -9.11
C ALA A 78 -4.30 -12.16 -9.04
N LEU A 79 -3.26 -11.52 -9.59
CA LEU A 79 -3.12 -10.06 -9.65
C LEU A 79 -3.60 -9.48 -11.00
N ALA A 80 -4.20 -10.29 -11.87
CA ALA A 80 -4.65 -9.86 -13.20
C ALA A 80 -5.59 -8.65 -13.16
N ASP A 81 -6.41 -8.52 -12.12
CA ASP A 81 -7.34 -7.41 -11.93
C ASP A 81 -6.64 -6.06 -11.69
N LEU A 82 -5.35 -6.08 -11.34
CA LEU A 82 -4.53 -4.88 -11.18
C LEU A 82 -3.88 -4.41 -12.50
N ARG A 83 -3.99 -5.19 -13.56
CA ARG A 83 -3.48 -4.80 -14.89
C ARG A 83 -4.25 -3.58 -15.38
N GLY A 84 -3.52 -2.56 -15.78
CA GLY A 84 -4.12 -1.31 -16.24
C GLY A 84 -4.67 -0.41 -15.13
N VAL A 85 -4.48 -0.77 -13.87
CA VAL A 85 -4.71 0.16 -12.76
C VAL A 85 -3.66 1.24 -12.82
N ASP A 86 -4.12 2.45 -13.02
CA ASP A 86 -3.28 3.62 -13.14
C ASP A 86 -2.55 3.94 -11.84
N GLY A 87 -1.24 4.18 -11.90
CA GLY A 87 -0.48 4.72 -10.77
C GLY A 87 0.90 4.15 -10.57
N GLU A 88 1.17 2.98 -11.13
CA GLU A 88 2.46 2.32 -10.97
C GLU A 88 3.59 3.19 -11.52
N VAL A 89 4.54 3.50 -10.66
CA VAL A 89 5.77 4.19 -11.03
C VAL A 89 6.84 3.16 -11.37
N GLY A 90 6.82 2.01 -10.66
CA GLY A 90 7.81 0.95 -10.76
C GLY A 90 9.19 1.36 -10.25
N GLY A 91 9.97 0.40 -9.80
CA GLY A 91 11.35 0.63 -9.39
C GLY A 91 11.54 1.48 -8.13
N VAL A 92 10.50 1.63 -7.32
CA VAL A 92 10.58 2.29 -6.01
C VAL A 92 11.21 1.35 -4.99
N LEU A 93 10.87 0.05 -5.06
CA LEU A 93 11.47 -0.99 -4.22
C LEU A 93 12.88 -1.31 -4.70
N SER A 94 13.85 -1.13 -3.82
CA SER A 94 15.22 -1.59 -4.06
C SER A 94 15.36 -3.09 -3.74
N GLU A 95 16.43 -3.71 -4.24
CA GLU A 95 16.76 -5.09 -3.87
C GLU A 95 16.97 -5.23 -2.36
N ASP A 96 17.53 -4.22 -1.70
CA ASP A 96 17.74 -4.21 -0.25
C ASP A 96 16.42 -4.15 0.52
N ASP A 97 15.42 -3.36 0.06
CA ASP A 97 14.09 -3.30 0.67
C ASP A 97 13.40 -4.67 0.60
N ILE A 98 13.47 -5.31 -0.57
CA ILE A 98 12.92 -6.65 -0.78
C ILE A 98 13.63 -7.67 0.11
N ALA A 99 14.96 -7.63 0.19
CA ALA A 99 15.73 -8.53 1.04
C ALA A 99 15.37 -8.39 2.53
N ILE A 100 15.25 -7.16 3.02
CA ILE A 100 14.84 -6.86 4.40
C ILE A 100 13.44 -7.44 4.68
N ALA A 101 12.49 -7.23 3.77
CA ALA A 101 11.14 -7.78 3.90
C ALA A 101 11.15 -9.30 3.94
N CYS A 102 11.90 -9.94 3.04
CA CYS A 102 11.99 -11.39 2.95
C CYS A 102 12.63 -12.04 4.19
N HIS A 103 13.64 -11.39 4.80
CA HIS A 103 14.25 -11.86 6.04
C HIS A 103 13.29 -11.87 7.24
N ALA A 104 12.26 -11.03 7.22
CA ALA A 104 11.24 -10.99 8.26
C ALA A 104 10.13 -12.04 8.07
N LEU A 105 10.12 -12.74 6.93
CA LEU A 105 9.12 -13.75 6.60
C LEU A 105 9.60 -15.16 6.99
N PRO A 106 8.69 -16.02 7.48
CA PRO A 106 9.06 -17.41 7.78
C PRO A 106 9.30 -18.20 6.49
N PRO A 107 10.11 -19.28 6.55
CA PRO A 107 10.23 -20.23 5.45
C PRO A 107 8.88 -20.77 5.00
N ARG A 108 8.76 -21.18 3.73
CA ARG A 108 7.54 -21.70 3.11
C ARG A 108 6.38 -20.74 3.17
N SER A 109 6.63 -19.47 2.92
CA SER A 109 5.60 -18.43 2.83
C SER A 109 5.75 -17.64 1.56
N SER A 110 4.72 -16.86 1.27
CA SER A 110 4.73 -15.90 0.18
C SER A 110 4.27 -14.55 0.71
N ALA A 111 4.59 -13.49 0.01
CA ALA A 111 4.08 -12.17 0.33
C ALA A 111 3.92 -11.31 -0.93
N LEU A 112 3.07 -10.31 -0.81
CA LEU A 112 3.08 -9.14 -1.68
C LEU A 112 3.79 -8.01 -0.93
N ILE A 113 4.70 -7.34 -1.62
CA ILE A 113 5.36 -6.13 -1.14
C ILE A 113 4.81 -4.98 -1.95
N LEU A 114 4.11 -4.08 -1.29
CA LEU A 114 3.38 -2.97 -1.88
C LEU A 114 3.97 -1.65 -1.40
N VAL A 115 4.24 -0.73 -2.32
CA VAL A 115 4.46 0.68 -2.02
C VAL A 115 3.27 1.46 -2.52
N ALA A 116 2.64 2.20 -1.64
CA ALA A 116 1.47 3.00 -1.97
C ALA A 116 1.56 4.41 -1.39
N GLU A 117 0.97 5.36 -2.09
CA GLU A 117 0.71 6.70 -1.57
C GLU A 117 -0.70 6.73 -0.97
N ASP A 118 -0.81 7.16 0.28
CA ASP A 118 -2.05 7.25 1.03
C ASP A 118 -2.81 8.54 0.72
N LEU A 119 -3.57 8.53 -0.37
CA LEU A 119 -4.32 9.70 -0.84
C LEU A 119 -5.39 10.17 0.16
N TRP A 120 -5.89 9.27 1.01
CA TRP A 120 -6.86 9.62 2.06
C TRP A 120 -6.28 10.58 3.11
N ALA A 121 -4.96 10.61 3.27
CA ALA A 121 -4.26 11.47 4.23
C ALA A 121 -3.81 12.81 3.63
N GLN A 122 -4.09 13.07 2.35
CA GLN A 122 -3.66 14.29 1.66
C GLN A 122 -4.16 15.56 2.36
N GLU A 123 -5.42 15.59 2.76
CA GLU A 123 -6.00 16.74 3.45
C GLU A 123 -5.29 17.01 4.79
N LEU A 124 -4.90 15.95 5.51
CA LEU A 124 -4.15 16.08 6.75
C LEU A 124 -2.73 16.62 6.51
N ALA A 125 -2.06 16.13 5.47
CA ALA A 125 -0.72 16.61 5.08
C ALA A 125 -0.75 18.08 4.68
N ASP A 126 -1.73 18.49 3.89
CA ASP A 126 -1.90 19.87 3.45
C ASP A 126 -2.21 20.81 4.63
N ALA A 127 -3.04 20.36 5.56
CA ALA A 127 -3.34 21.12 6.78
C ALA A 127 -2.08 21.28 7.67
N ALA A 128 -1.28 20.22 7.83
CA ALA A 128 -0.03 20.29 8.58
C ALA A 128 0.94 21.31 7.95
N ARG A 129 1.13 21.25 6.62
CA ARG A 129 2.01 22.17 5.88
C ARG A 129 1.53 23.62 5.97
N SER A 130 0.22 23.84 5.90
CA SER A 130 -0.36 25.19 6.06
C SER A 130 -0.07 25.78 7.44
N GLY A 131 0.07 24.95 8.47
CA GLY A 131 0.50 25.33 9.81
C GLY A 131 2.03 25.39 10.03
N GLY A 132 2.82 25.20 8.96
CA GLY A 132 4.30 25.20 9.05
C GLY A 132 4.89 23.87 9.52
N GLY A 133 4.08 22.79 9.56
CA GLY A 133 4.49 21.44 9.94
C GLY A 133 4.52 20.47 8.77
N GLN A 134 4.68 19.19 9.09
CA GLN A 134 4.59 18.08 8.14
C GLN A 134 4.31 16.76 8.85
N ILE A 135 3.83 15.77 8.14
CA ILE A 135 3.79 14.38 8.62
C ILE A 135 5.21 13.82 8.49
N ILE A 136 5.80 13.37 9.61
CA ILE A 136 7.17 12.84 9.64
C ILE A 136 7.25 11.33 9.71
N GLY A 137 6.12 10.64 9.83
CA GLY A 137 6.06 9.20 9.85
C GLY A 137 4.78 8.67 10.46
N GLY A 138 4.63 7.37 10.35
CA GLY A 138 3.58 6.59 10.96
C GLY A 138 4.08 5.17 11.24
N GLU A 139 3.41 4.47 12.16
CA GLU A 139 3.68 3.07 12.43
C GLU A 139 2.40 2.30 12.75
N ARG A 140 2.45 0.98 12.56
CA ARG A 140 1.38 0.10 13.00
C ARG A 140 1.46 -0.10 14.50
N ILE A 141 0.35 0.21 15.18
CA ILE A 141 0.26 -0.06 16.61
C ILE A 141 -0.04 -1.54 16.82
N PRO A 142 0.82 -2.29 17.54
CA PRO A 142 0.60 -3.69 17.82
C PRO A 142 -0.69 -3.92 18.62
N ARG A 143 -1.40 -5.00 18.29
CA ARG A 143 -2.69 -5.34 18.91
C ARG A 143 -2.66 -5.33 20.44
N HIS A 144 -1.61 -5.90 21.04
CA HIS A 144 -1.48 -5.95 22.50
C HIS A 144 -1.46 -4.56 23.17
N ARG A 145 -0.89 -3.54 22.50
CA ARG A 145 -0.90 -2.16 23.01
C ARG A 145 -2.31 -1.56 22.99
N LEU A 146 -3.10 -1.87 21.97
CA LEU A 146 -4.50 -1.44 21.91
C LEU A 146 -5.34 -2.11 22.99
N GLU A 147 -5.13 -3.42 23.23
CA GLU A 147 -5.80 -4.16 24.28
C GLU A 147 -5.43 -3.66 25.69
N GLN A 148 -4.17 -3.29 25.92
CA GLN A 148 -3.72 -2.67 27.17
C GLN A 148 -4.40 -1.32 27.40
N ALA A 149 -4.48 -0.48 26.36
CA ALA A 149 -5.14 0.82 26.45
C ALA A 149 -6.64 0.69 26.75
N ALA A 150 -7.32 -0.28 26.13
CA ALA A 150 -8.73 -0.57 26.38
C ALA A 150 -8.98 -0.98 27.85
N ARG A 151 -8.18 -1.90 28.39
CA ARG A 151 -8.26 -2.33 29.79
C ARG A 151 -8.00 -1.18 30.77
N ALA A 152 -7.04 -0.30 30.47
CA ALA A 152 -6.75 0.85 31.30
C ALA A 152 -7.94 1.83 31.34
N ARG A 153 -8.68 2.00 30.25
CA ARG A 153 -9.90 2.83 30.20
C ARG A 153 -11.03 2.23 31.02
N GLU A 154 -11.23 0.90 30.97
CA GLU A 154 -12.26 0.20 31.74
C GLU A 154 -11.97 0.24 33.25
N ALA A 155 -10.69 0.30 33.66
CA ALA A 155 -10.26 0.37 35.04
C ALA A 155 -10.32 1.80 35.64
N MET A 156 -10.50 2.85 34.82
CA MET A 156 -10.67 4.21 35.31
C MET A 156 -12.10 4.39 35.87
N PRO A 157 -12.25 4.82 37.15
CA PRO A 157 -13.57 5.14 37.64
C PRO A 157 -14.17 6.29 36.85
N PRO A 158 -15.51 6.34 36.69
CA PRO A 158 -16.15 7.46 36.04
C PRO A 158 -15.78 8.75 36.77
N GLU A 159 -15.27 9.74 36.07
CA GLU A 159 -15.00 11.05 36.63
C GLU A 159 -16.33 11.56 37.23
N GLY A 160 -16.32 11.76 38.55
CA GLY A 160 -17.49 12.21 39.28
C GLY A 160 -17.90 13.57 38.77
N GLY A 161 -19.09 13.61 38.16
CA GLY A 161 -19.78 14.89 37.93
C GLY A 161 -20.18 15.49 39.29
N GLU A 162 -19.59 16.63 39.59
CA GLU A 162 -20.16 17.60 40.51
C GLU A 162 -20.94 18.65 39.72
#